data_a8037598900ad77bc7cfb146341f98cf
#
_entry.id   a8037598900ad77bc7cfb146341f98cf
#
_cell.length_a   1.000
_cell.length_b   1.000
_cell.length_c   1.000
_cell.angle_alpha   90.00
_cell.angle_beta   90.00
_cell.angle_gamma   90.00
#
_symmetry.space_group_name_H-M   'P 1'
#
loop_
_entity.id
_entity.type
_entity.pdbx_description
1 polymer ?
#
loop_
_entity_poly.entity_id
_entity_poly.type
_entity_poly.pdbx_seq_one_letter_code
_entity_poly.pdbx_strand_id
1 'polypeptide(L)'
;MRMNMPVTNREVELREGMTIVSRTDPKGIITYVNRDFIEISGFTEAELIGAPHNIVRHPDMPVEAFADLWRTLKAGRPWIAMVKNRCKNGDHYWVEAHATPVFE
;
A
#
# COMPACT_ATOMS: atom_id res chain seq x y z
N MET A 1 -15.86 -1.13 3.23
CA MET A 1 -14.63 -0.38 2.89
C MET A 1 -13.92 0.06 4.14
N ARG A 2 -12.64 -0.18 4.20
CA ARG A 2 -11.86 0.23 5.36
C ARG A 2 -11.68 1.75 5.40
N MET A 3 -12.00 2.35 6.50
CA MET A 3 -11.79 3.78 6.76
C MET A 3 -10.60 3.91 7.71
N ASN A 4 -9.46 4.33 7.17
CA ASN A 4 -8.25 4.49 7.96
C ASN A 4 -8.21 5.90 8.52
N MET A 5 -8.54 6.01 9.79
CA MET A 5 -8.60 7.29 10.50
C MET A 5 -7.85 7.20 11.83
N PRO A 6 -7.36 8.29 12.39
CA PRO A 6 -7.41 9.65 11.86
C PRO A 6 -6.40 9.89 10.74
N VAL A 7 -6.52 11.02 10.07
CA VAL A 7 -5.53 11.49 9.11
C VAL A 7 -5.04 12.88 9.51
N THR A 8 -3.83 13.22 9.08
CA THR A 8 -3.27 14.57 9.22
C THR A 8 -3.12 15.17 7.83
N ASN A 9 -2.81 16.46 7.76
CA ASN A 9 -2.48 17.10 6.47
C ASN A 9 -0.98 17.14 6.23
N ARG A 10 -0.20 16.37 7.00
CA ARG A 10 1.25 16.37 6.90
C ARG A 10 1.72 15.33 5.90
N GLU A 11 2.48 15.80 4.92
CA GLU A 11 3.11 14.91 3.95
C GLU A 11 4.49 14.50 4.44
N VAL A 12 4.78 13.19 4.34
CA VAL A 12 6.13 12.65 4.56
C VAL A 12 6.79 12.54 3.20
N GLU A 13 7.90 13.25 3.01
CA GLU A 13 8.62 13.22 1.75
C GLU A 13 9.48 11.96 1.64
N LEU A 14 9.41 11.32 0.48
CA LEU A 14 10.25 10.17 0.18
C LEU A 14 11.67 10.62 -0.14
N ARG A 15 12.65 9.85 0.31
CA ARG A 15 14.03 10.06 -0.13
C ARG A 15 14.17 9.66 -1.59
N GLU A 16 15.10 10.28 -2.28
CA GLU A 16 15.41 9.93 -3.66
C GLU A 16 15.74 8.44 -3.76
N GLY A 17 15.18 7.79 -4.78
CA GLY A 17 15.39 6.36 -5.01
C GLY A 17 14.52 5.44 -4.18
N MET A 18 13.67 6.00 -3.30
CA MET A 18 12.79 5.19 -2.47
C MET A 18 11.60 4.68 -3.29
N THR A 19 11.36 3.37 -3.23
CA THR A 19 10.26 2.73 -3.96
C THR A 19 9.62 1.71 -3.03
N ILE A 20 8.29 1.74 -2.90
CA ILE A 20 7.61 0.72 -2.11
C ILE A 20 7.24 -0.47 -3.00
N VAL A 21 7.55 -1.65 -2.51
CA VAL A 21 7.28 -2.91 -3.20
C VAL A 21 6.57 -3.84 -2.23
N SER A 22 5.50 -4.46 -2.71
CA SER A 22 4.76 -5.45 -1.94
C SER A 22 4.35 -6.62 -2.84
N ARG A 23 4.09 -7.76 -2.19
CA ARG A 23 3.49 -8.92 -2.84
C ARG A 23 2.26 -9.30 -2.04
N THR A 24 1.27 -9.83 -2.74
CA THR A 24 0.04 -10.29 -2.10
C THR A 24 -0.29 -11.70 -2.55
N ASP A 25 -1.12 -12.38 -1.78
CA ASP A 25 -1.76 -13.59 -2.26
C ASP A 25 -2.93 -13.21 -3.20
N PRO A 26 -3.60 -14.19 -3.82
CA PRO A 26 -4.71 -13.88 -4.73
C PRO A 26 -5.90 -13.19 -4.06
N LYS A 27 -5.95 -13.17 -2.74
CA LYS A 27 -7.01 -12.50 -1.97
C LYS A 27 -6.65 -11.06 -1.60
N GLY A 28 -5.46 -10.59 -1.99
CA GLY A 28 -5.01 -9.24 -1.66
C GLY A 28 -4.37 -9.10 -0.28
N ILE A 29 -4.06 -10.22 0.37
CA ILE A 29 -3.37 -10.20 1.66
C ILE A 29 -1.88 -10.09 1.43
N ILE A 30 -1.24 -9.15 2.12
CA ILE A 30 0.19 -8.88 1.96
C ILE A 30 1.02 -10.06 2.44
N THR A 31 1.93 -10.53 1.59
CA THR A 31 2.86 -11.64 1.90
C THR A 31 4.30 -11.19 1.94
N TYR A 32 4.61 -10.01 1.38
CA TYR A 32 5.96 -9.46 1.37
C TYR A 32 5.91 -7.94 1.27
N VAL A 33 6.78 -7.26 1.99
CA VAL A 33 7.01 -5.82 1.86
C VAL A 33 8.51 -5.57 1.90
N ASN A 34 8.97 -4.56 1.12
CA ASN A 34 10.37 -4.19 1.17
C ASN A 34 10.62 -3.20 2.32
N ARG A 35 11.90 -2.92 2.56
CA ARG A 35 12.30 -2.05 3.66
C ARG A 35 11.75 -0.64 3.53
N ASP A 36 11.75 -0.09 2.32
CA ASP A 36 11.25 1.25 2.08
C ASP A 36 9.78 1.38 2.48
N PHE A 37 8.98 0.35 2.22
CA PHE A 37 7.58 0.32 2.62
C PHE A 37 7.44 0.39 4.14
N ILE A 38 8.23 -0.42 4.85
CA ILE A 38 8.22 -0.43 6.32
C ILE A 38 8.60 0.96 6.86
N GLU A 39 9.69 1.52 6.36
CA GLU A 39 10.18 2.82 6.83
C GLU A 39 9.17 3.94 6.62
N ILE A 40 8.62 4.07 5.39
CA ILE A 40 7.78 5.22 5.08
C ILE A 40 6.39 5.09 5.70
N SER A 41 5.86 3.89 5.80
CA SER A 41 4.50 3.69 6.32
C SER A 41 4.39 3.81 7.82
N GLY A 42 5.50 3.60 8.54
CA GLY A 42 5.49 3.56 10.00
C GLY A 42 4.91 2.28 10.59
N PHE A 43 4.45 1.36 9.76
CA PHE A 43 4.01 0.03 10.21
C PHE A 43 5.21 -0.90 10.31
N THR A 44 5.16 -1.85 11.23
CA THR A 44 6.18 -2.89 11.29
C THR A 44 5.89 -3.96 10.23
N GLU A 45 6.90 -4.78 9.91
CA GLU A 45 6.69 -5.91 9.02
C GLU A 45 5.58 -6.82 9.54
N ALA A 46 5.58 -7.09 10.85
CA ALA A 46 4.56 -7.95 11.46
C ALA A 46 3.15 -7.38 11.33
N GLU A 47 3.01 -6.06 11.31
CA GLU A 47 1.70 -5.43 11.12
C GLU A 47 1.23 -5.48 9.67
N LEU A 48 2.17 -5.45 8.72
CA LEU A 48 1.85 -5.45 7.29
C LEU A 48 1.63 -6.84 6.74
N ILE A 49 2.49 -7.79 7.06
CA ILE A 49 2.35 -9.18 6.59
C ILE A 49 1.09 -9.79 7.19
N GLY A 50 0.23 -10.32 6.35
CA GLY A 50 -1.04 -10.90 6.77
C GLY A 50 -2.20 -9.90 6.80
N ALA A 51 -1.94 -8.61 6.57
CA ALA A 51 -2.99 -7.61 6.50
C ALA A 51 -3.47 -7.43 5.04
N PRO A 52 -4.73 -7.04 4.85
CA PRO A 52 -5.17 -6.68 3.50
C PRO A 52 -4.43 -5.43 3.02
N HIS A 53 -4.17 -5.34 1.73
CA HIS A 53 -3.35 -4.27 1.16
C HIS A 53 -3.93 -2.88 1.44
N ASN A 54 -5.23 -2.77 1.66
CA ASN A 54 -5.86 -1.49 1.94
C ASN A 54 -5.53 -0.91 3.33
N ILE A 55 -4.67 -1.57 4.11
CA ILE A 55 -4.20 -1.05 5.40
C ILE A 55 -3.55 0.33 5.25
N VAL A 56 -2.93 0.60 4.09
CA VAL A 56 -2.28 1.89 3.81
C VAL A 56 -3.13 2.82 2.95
N ARG A 57 -4.40 2.49 2.73
CA ARG A 57 -5.27 3.34 1.92
C ARG A 57 -5.54 4.67 2.63
N HIS A 58 -5.21 5.77 1.95
CA HIS A 58 -5.61 7.10 2.43
C HIS A 58 -7.07 7.35 2.02
N PRO A 59 -7.90 7.94 2.92
CA PRO A 59 -9.31 8.18 2.60
C PRO A 59 -9.56 9.05 1.37
N ASP A 60 -8.60 9.91 1.00
CA ASP A 60 -8.72 10.76 -0.17
C ASP A 60 -8.53 10.00 -1.49
N MET A 61 -7.96 8.78 -1.44
CA MET A 61 -7.81 7.97 -2.64
C MET A 61 -9.16 7.38 -3.04
N PRO A 62 -9.54 7.50 -4.32
CA PRO A 62 -10.81 6.94 -4.78
C PRO A 62 -10.88 5.43 -4.56
N VAL A 63 -12.07 4.96 -4.25
CA VAL A 63 -12.36 3.53 -4.10
C VAL A 63 -11.94 2.77 -5.37
N GLU A 64 -12.11 3.42 -6.52
CA GLU A 64 -11.81 2.84 -7.83
C GLU A 64 -10.33 2.48 -7.97
N ALA A 65 -9.43 3.20 -7.31
CA ALA A 65 -8.00 2.87 -7.36
C ALA A 65 -7.72 1.51 -6.72
N PHE A 66 -8.38 1.19 -5.61
CA PHE A 66 -8.24 -0.11 -4.96
C PHE A 66 -9.01 -1.20 -5.70
N ALA A 67 -10.13 -0.86 -6.33
CA ALA A 67 -10.84 -1.79 -7.19
C ALA A 67 -9.96 -2.19 -8.39
N ASP A 68 -9.22 -1.24 -8.95
CA ASP A 68 -8.29 -1.49 -10.04
C ASP A 68 -7.12 -2.36 -9.58
N LEU A 69 -6.55 -2.04 -8.41
CA LEU A 69 -5.50 -2.86 -7.79
C LEU A 69 -5.97 -4.30 -7.66
N TRP A 70 -7.13 -4.51 -7.05
CA TRP A 70 -7.68 -5.84 -6.82
C TRP A 70 -7.91 -6.60 -8.12
N ARG A 71 -8.52 -5.95 -9.10
CA ARG A 71 -8.80 -6.56 -10.41
C ARG A 71 -7.50 -6.98 -11.11
N THR A 72 -6.49 -6.13 -11.05
CA THR A 72 -5.19 -6.40 -11.68
C THR A 72 -4.48 -7.57 -11.03
N LEU A 73 -4.46 -7.59 -9.70
CA LEU A 73 -3.82 -8.68 -8.95
C LEU A 73 -4.55 -10.01 -9.17
N LYS A 74 -5.87 -9.99 -9.21
CA LYS A 74 -6.66 -11.21 -9.46
C LYS A 74 -6.44 -11.75 -10.87
N ALA A 75 -6.09 -10.90 -11.83
CA ALA A 75 -5.75 -11.30 -13.18
C ALA A 75 -4.32 -11.83 -13.30
N GLY A 76 -3.58 -11.86 -12.20
CA GLY A 76 -2.20 -12.37 -12.17
C GLY A 76 -1.18 -11.37 -12.68
N ARG A 77 -1.52 -10.08 -12.74
CA ARG A 77 -0.61 -9.05 -13.25
C ARG A 77 -0.14 -8.13 -12.14
N PRO A 78 1.09 -7.58 -12.25
CA PRO A 78 1.54 -6.57 -11.31
C PRO A 78 0.76 -5.27 -11.50
N TRP A 79 0.53 -4.56 -10.39
CA TRP A 79 -0.13 -3.26 -10.40
C TRP A 79 0.89 -2.18 -10.06
N ILE A 80 0.98 -1.17 -10.90
CA ILE A 80 1.91 -0.06 -10.72
C ILE A 80 1.14 1.24 -10.90
N ALA A 81 1.19 2.11 -9.89
CA ALA A 81 0.47 3.39 -9.95
C ALA A 81 1.03 4.38 -8.93
N MET A 82 0.82 5.68 -9.23
CA MET A 82 1.06 6.73 -8.23
C MET A 82 -0.10 6.75 -7.26
N VAL A 83 0.19 6.63 -5.98
CA VAL A 83 -0.84 6.55 -4.94
C VAL A 83 -0.50 7.47 -3.77
N LYS A 84 -1.56 7.94 -3.10
CA LYS A 84 -1.46 8.61 -1.82
C LYS A 84 -1.78 7.57 -0.75
N ASN A 85 -0.80 7.25 0.08
CA ASN A 85 -0.96 6.27 1.14
C ASN A 85 -0.96 6.94 2.51
N ARG A 86 -1.56 6.26 3.49
CA ARG A 86 -1.60 6.73 4.87
C ARG A 86 -0.57 5.99 5.71
N CYS A 87 0.25 6.74 6.46
CA CYS A 87 1.13 6.18 7.47
C CYS A 87 0.32 5.75 8.70
N LYS A 88 0.91 4.92 9.54
CA LYS A 88 0.28 4.46 10.77
C LYS A 88 -0.21 5.64 11.64
N ASN A 89 0.55 6.73 11.70
CA ASN A 89 0.20 7.90 12.52
C ASN A 89 -0.79 8.86 11.86
N GLY A 90 -1.21 8.58 10.63
CA GLY A 90 -2.15 9.44 9.90
C GLY A 90 -1.54 10.39 8.88
N ASP A 91 -0.22 10.53 8.86
CA ASP A 91 0.46 11.30 7.83
C ASP A 91 0.30 10.59 6.48
N HIS A 92 0.63 11.26 5.40
CA HIS A 92 0.51 10.66 4.08
C HIS A 92 1.78 10.82 3.27
N TYR A 93 1.90 10.00 2.23
CA TYR A 93 2.98 10.09 1.27
C TYR A 93 2.46 9.75 -0.12
N TRP A 94 3.04 10.38 -1.12
CA TRP A 94 2.79 10.06 -2.52
C TRP A 94 3.93 9.20 -3.03
N VAL A 95 3.61 8.10 -3.69
CA VAL A 95 4.62 7.14 -4.11
C VAL A 95 4.15 6.36 -5.32
N GLU A 96 5.11 5.94 -6.15
CA GLU A 96 4.85 4.90 -7.15
C GLU A 96 4.86 3.57 -6.43
N ALA A 97 3.70 2.95 -6.35
CA ALA A 97 3.53 1.67 -5.67
C ALA A 97 3.60 0.53 -6.67
N HIS A 98 4.29 -0.53 -6.29
CA HIS A 98 4.43 -1.75 -7.08
C HIS A 98 3.90 -2.92 -6.26
N ALA A 99 2.78 -3.49 -6.68
CA ALA A 99 2.18 -4.63 -6.02
C ALA A 99 2.13 -5.81 -6.99
N THR A 100 2.61 -6.97 -6.55
CA THR A 100 2.69 -8.17 -7.39
C THR A 100 1.92 -9.31 -6.71
N PRO A 101 1.05 -10.02 -7.44
CA PRO A 101 0.39 -11.20 -6.89
C PRO A 101 1.34 -12.38 -6.87
N VAL A 102 1.21 -13.25 -5.87
CA VAL A 102 1.96 -14.49 -5.77
C VAL A 102 0.96 -15.64 -5.76
N PHE A 103 1.08 -16.52 -6.72
CA PHE A 103 0.27 -17.73 -6.83
C PHE A 103 1.15 -18.94 -6.53
N GLU A 104 0.62 -19.85 -5.77
CA GLU A 104 1.28 -21.13 -5.49
C GLU A 104 0.75 -22.23 -6.41
#